data_1612a034d3446da9565532db40f405ca
#
_entry.id   1612a034d3446da9565532db40f405ca
#
_cell.length_a   1.000
_cell.length_b   1.000
_cell.length_c   1.000
_cell.angle_alpha   90.00
_cell.angle_beta   90.00
_cell.angle_gamma   90.00
#
_symmetry.space_group_name_H-M   'P 1'
#
loop_
_entity.id
_entity.type
_entity.pdbx_description
1 polymer ?
#
loop_
_entity_poly.entity_id
_entity_poly.type
_entity_poly.pdbx_seq_one_letter_code
_entity_poly.pdbx_strand_id
1 'polypeptide(L)'
;MKNAGSPAILLIGPYDPHCGEYTFLAPPLGVWRLAGVLDSAGIDAKVFDPNCCREAPQRALERELLSRPWDVVGVSTTGMTLRFDLELAHIVRRVTPGALIVAGGMEATFRPELMFELGPFDLVILGEGERPLLDIVARLRAGQALRGITGTVERTRDGKTLSIPQRALNREELRDAIFSIPYESMPYSAYWERLESAYRVGALPSKAAREARLAEIRSVRLITLNYCPMGCRFCSATNFLHEAQGSVASVSRLEADECLTMIERIVTAHPRARTIIFQDDIFTFTRDRRILPLCEGIIAAKHSGRLPAHLQFISTNRIDAMSTERLNAMRRAGFRVLGFGIESFSPRVLGEFNKAQIHRHIEPMLSAALAAGVTPFLDLILSSPHATLEDVGQTLREAFHWLRLGCEIGMYPYVIPFSGAALASDPTLLPHTHYTRHTVAGTGISWDQPVKILPIDPIVADAILRIERRFESMLARLEKQVAHLPSRVRSLLWIFSSLPIMGERGQAIADQGEVMAELYARLPALRPEAAQFAAATA
;
A
#
# COMPACT_ATOMS: atom_id res chain seq x y z
N MET A 1 27.85 -15.63 17.12
CA MET A 1 27.38 -16.85 17.81
C MET A 1 26.08 -16.48 18.51
N LYS A 2 24.93 -16.95 18.03
CA LYS A 2 23.63 -16.73 18.69
C LYS A 2 23.68 -17.48 20.03
N ASN A 3 23.37 -16.78 21.12
CA ASN A 3 23.44 -17.37 22.49
C ASN A 3 22.47 -18.56 22.61
N ALA A 4 23.00 -19.72 23.02
CA ALA A 4 22.17 -20.85 23.45
C ALA A 4 21.33 -20.39 24.65
N GLY A 5 19.99 -20.24 24.46
CA GLY A 5 19.05 -19.74 25.48
C GLY A 5 18.31 -18.45 25.10
N SER A 6 18.57 -17.86 23.93
CA SER A 6 17.76 -16.74 23.45
C SER A 6 16.42 -17.24 22.91
N PRO A 7 15.26 -16.61 23.23
CA PRO A 7 13.97 -16.96 22.65
C PRO A 7 14.01 -16.97 21.12
N ALA A 8 13.42 -18.00 20.53
CA ALA A 8 13.28 -18.13 19.08
C ALA A 8 12.00 -17.45 18.60
N ILE A 9 12.11 -16.54 17.65
CA ILE A 9 10.99 -15.73 17.16
C ILE A 9 10.71 -16.05 15.70
N LEU A 10 9.45 -16.33 15.39
CA LEU A 10 8.95 -16.38 14.02
C LEU A 10 8.05 -15.16 13.76
N LEU A 11 8.34 -14.40 12.72
CA LEU A 11 7.51 -13.28 12.27
C LEU A 11 6.83 -13.65 10.95
N ILE A 12 5.51 -13.66 10.95
CA ILE A 12 4.70 -14.02 9.78
C ILE A 12 4.20 -12.74 9.10
N GLY A 13 4.52 -12.58 7.82
CA GLY A 13 4.01 -11.49 6.99
C GLY A 13 2.52 -11.64 6.65
N PRO A 14 1.85 -10.56 6.21
CA PRO A 14 0.46 -10.65 5.76
C PRO A 14 0.37 -11.55 4.52
N TYR A 15 -0.68 -12.36 4.44
CA TYR A 15 -0.90 -13.29 3.35
C TYR A 15 -1.95 -12.79 2.37
N ASP A 16 -1.54 -12.48 1.15
CA ASP A 16 -2.41 -12.14 0.04
C ASP A 16 -2.44 -13.31 -0.97
N PRO A 17 -3.55 -14.08 -1.06
CA PRO A 17 -3.67 -15.18 -2.02
C PRO A 17 -3.71 -14.70 -3.48
N HIS A 18 -4.05 -13.43 -3.70
CA HIS A 18 -4.02 -12.78 -5.01
C HIS A 18 -2.63 -12.24 -5.37
N CYS A 19 -1.63 -12.65 -4.61
CA CYS A 19 -0.23 -12.33 -4.79
C CYS A 19 0.25 -12.71 -6.21
N GLY A 20 0.69 -11.73 -6.97
CA GLY A 20 1.03 -11.88 -8.40
C GLY A 20 -0.04 -11.31 -9.33
N GLU A 21 -1.19 -10.92 -8.82
CA GLU A 21 -2.20 -10.15 -9.56
C GLU A 21 -1.89 -8.65 -9.57
N TYR A 22 -1.05 -8.19 -8.63
CA TYR A 22 -0.68 -6.78 -8.45
C TYR A 22 0.81 -6.54 -8.71
N THR A 23 1.12 -5.50 -9.48
CA THR A 23 2.50 -5.06 -9.75
C THR A 23 3.27 -4.64 -8.51
N PHE A 24 2.57 -4.43 -7.40
CA PHE A 24 3.16 -3.91 -6.16
C PHE A 24 3.56 -5.01 -5.17
N LEU A 25 3.65 -6.23 -5.61
CA LEU A 25 4.06 -7.33 -4.76
C LEU A 25 5.53 -7.18 -4.36
N ALA A 26 5.78 -7.16 -3.06
CA ALA A 26 7.11 -7.05 -2.47
C ALA A 26 7.14 -7.67 -1.07
N PRO A 27 8.32 -8.04 -0.57
CA PRO A 27 8.49 -8.48 0.80
C PRO A 27 7.89 -7.46 1.79
N PRO A 28 7.19 -7.89 2.87
CA PRO A 28 6.53 -7.00 3.82
C PRO A 28 7.57 -6.26 4.70
N LEU A 29 7.88 -5.00 4.35
CA LEU A 29 8.94 -4.22 5.00
C LEU A 29 8.82 -4.15 6.53
N GLY A 30 7.62 -3.98 7.07
CA GLY A 30 7.39 -3.89 8.52
C GLY A 30 7.91 -5.12 9.26
N VAL A 31 7.61 -6.31 8.75
CA VAL A 31 8.05 -7.58 9.33
C VAL A 31 9.57 -7.76 9.21
N TRP A 32 10.15 -7.42 8.06
CA TRP A 32 11.59 -7.47 7.85
C TRP A 32 12.35 -6.44 8.69
N ARG A 33 11.78 -5.25 8.91
CA ARG A 33 12.34 -4.23 9.81
C ARG A 33 12.40 -4.75 11.24
N LEU A 34 11.33 -5.39 11.73
CA LEU A 34 11.31 -6.01 13.05
C LEU A 34 12.35 -7.12 13.18
N ALA A 35 12.48 -7.98 12.15
CA ALA A 35 13.50 -9.02 12.15
C ALA A 35 14.93 -8.44 12.23
N GLY A 36 15.19 -7.35 11.49
CA GLY A 36 16.47 -6.65 11.53
C GLY A 36 16.79 -6.03 12.89
N VAL A 37 15.81 -5.41 13.54
CA VAL A 37 15.97 -4.87 14.91
C VAL A 37 16.27 -5.98 15.92
N LEU A 38 15.55 -7.10 15.83
CA LEU A 38 15.79 -8.25 16.70
C LEU A 38 17.17 -8.87 16.47
N ASP A 39 17.57 -9.05 15.22
CA ASP A 39 18.91 -9.57 14.87
C ASP A 39 20.03 -8.65 15.37
N SER A 40 19.86 -7.32 15.22
CA SER A 40 20.79 -6.31 15.76
C SER A 40 20.94 -6.39 17.29
N ALA A 41 19.90 -6.85 18.00
CA ALA A 41 19.91 -7.11 19.43
C ALA A 41 20.39 -8.54 19.81
N GLY A 42 20.90 -9.30 18.86
CA GLY A 42 21.36 -10.68 19.06
C GLY A 42 20.24 -11.68 19.37
N ILE A 43 19.03 -11.41 18.90
CA ILE A 43 17.86 -12.25 19.08
C ILE A 43 17.65 -13.10 17.81
N ASP A 44 17.37 -14.40 17.98
CA ASP A 44 17.12 -15.31 16.86
C ASP A 44 15.71 -15.09 16.28
N ALA A 45 15.61 -14.29 15.23
CA ALA A 45 14.36 -13.99 14.54
C ALA A 45 14.39 -14.50 13.10
N LYS A 46 13.29 -15.12 12.67
CA LYS A 46 13.07 -15.56 11.29
C LYS A 46 11.79 -14.95 10.74
N VAL A 47 11.81 -14.56 9.47
CA VAL A 47 10.61 -14.14 8.75
C VAL A 47 10.07 -15.31 7.94
N PHE A 48 8.79 -15.60 8.13
CA PHE A 48 7.99 -16.43 7.22
C PHE A 48 7.15 -15.51 6.34
N ASP A 49 7.46 -15.52 5.06
CA ASP A 49 6.73 -14.73 4.07
C ASP A 49 5.82 -15.66 3.25
N PRO A 50 4.50 -15.70 3.55
CA PRO A 50 3.57 -16.62 2.90
C PRO A 50 3.45 -16.37 1.40
N ASN A 51 3.72 -15.16 0.95
CA ASN A 51 3.62 -14.76 -0.45
C ASN A 51 4.79 -15.29 -1.31
N CYS A 52 5.87 -15.75 -0.69
CA CYS A 52 7.02 -16.36 -1.37
C CYS A 52 6.93 -17.88 -1.48
N CYS A 53 5.95 -18.52 -0.86
CA CYS A 53 5.83 -19.97 -0.86
C CYS A 53 5.56 -20.52 -2.28
N ARG A 54 6.26 -21.60 -2.63
CA ARG A 54 6.02 -22.35 -3.88
C ARG A 54 4.86 -23.32 -3.77
N GLU A 55 4.52 -23.71 -2.56
CA GLU A 55 3.39 -24.57 -2.19
C GLU A 55 2.33 -23.75 -1.44
N ALA A 56 1.23 -24.42 -1.02
CA ALA A 56 0.22 -23.78 -0.17
C ALA A 56 0.87 -23.21 1.11
N PRO A 57 0.75 -21.91 1.38
CA PRO A 57 1.41 -21.27 2.53
C PRO A 57 1.09 -21.91 3.87
N GLN A 58 -0.12 -22.47 4.01
CA GLN A 58 -0.56 -23.20 5.21
C GLN A 58 0.34 -24.40 5.50
N ARG A 59 0.64 -25.22 4.49
CA ARG A 59 1.53 -26.39 4.61
C ARG A 59 2.99 -25.97 4.83
N ALA A 60 3.43 -24.92 4.14
CA ALA A 60 4.76 -24.37 4.33
C ALA A 60 4.95 -23.87 5.77
N LEU A 61 3.94 -23.19 6.32
CA LEU A 61 3.95 -22.72 7.70
C LEU A 61 3.97 -23.88 8.71
N GLU A 62 3.14 -24.90 8.53
CA GLU A 62 3.15 -26.09 9.41
C GLU A 62 4.54 -26.73 9.47
N ARG A 63 5.19 -26.90 8.32
CA ARG A 63 6.54 -27.45 8.24
C ARG A 63 7.56 -26.53 8.94
N GLU A 64 7.45 -25.23 8.77
CA GLU A 64 8.31 -24.25 9.43
C GLU A 64 8.15 -24.31 10.96
N LEU A 65 6.91 -24.38 11.44
CA LEU A 65 6.59 -24.46 12.87
C LEU A 65 7.13 -25.75 13.51
N LEU A 66 7.13 -26.85 12.76
CA LEU A 66 7.65 -28.14 13.21
C LEU A 66 9.18 -28.25 13.12
N SER A 67 9.85 -27.32 12.43
CA SER A 67 11.30 -27.39 12.19
C SER A 67 12.14 -27.19 13.46
N ARG A 68 11.62 -26.46 14.44
CA ARG A 68 12.22 -26.20 15.76
C ARG A 68 11.19 -25.62 16.73
N PRO A 69 11.47 -25.60 18.05
CA PRO A 69 10.66 -24.86 19.01
C PRO A 69 10.65 -23.34 18.70
N TRP A 70 9.50 -22.73 18.86
CA TRP A 70 9.31 -21.28 18.75
C TRP A 70 8.74 -20.76 20.07
N ASP A 71 9.38 -19.73 20.64
CA ASP A 71 8.92 -19.11 21.89
C ASP A 71 7.88 -18.03 21.62
N VAL A 72 8.06 -17.25 20.52
CA VAL A 72 7.17 -16.18 20.11
C VAL A 72 6.86 -16.31 18.63
N VAL A 73 5.60 -16.19 18.28
CA VAL A 73 5.16 -16.06 16.87
C VAL A 73 4.39 -14.76 16.70
N GLY A 74 4.97 -13.82 15.95
CA GLY A 74 4.32 -12.56 15.58
C GLY A 74 3.59 -12.70 14.25
N VAL A 75 2.33 -12.28 14.18
CA VAL A 75 1.52 -12.27 12.96
C VAL A 75 1.18 -10.84 12.60
N SER A 76 1.58 -10.41 11.40
CA SER A 76 1.21 -9.09 10.87
C SER A 76 -0.20 -9.16 10.27
N THR A 77 -1.07 -8.22 10.64
CA THR A 77 -2.47 -8.17 10.19
C THR A 77 -2.78 -6.88 9.46
N THR A 78 -3.48 -6.99 8.34
CA THR A 78 -4.01 -5.83 7.60
C THR A 78 -5.48 -6.04 7.26
N GLY A 79 -6.25 -4.98 7.10
CA GLY A 79 -7.68 -5.09 6.80
C GLY A 79 -7.98 -5.87 5.51
N MET A 80 -7.09 -5.77 4.51
CA MET A 80 -7.25 -6.46 3.23
C MET A 80 -6.97 -7.96 3.30
N THR A 81 -6.08 -8.38 4.21
CA THR A 81 -5.61 -9.78 4.31
C THR A 81 -6.09 -10.48 5.57
N LEU A 82 -6.81 -9.80 6.45
CA LEU A 82 -7.18 -10.27 7.80
C LEU A 82 -7.68 -11.71 7.84
N ARG A 83 -8.57 -12.09 6.91
CA ARG A 83 -9.11 -13.44 6.83
C ARG A 83 -8.00 -14.51 6.75
N PHE A 84 -7.03 -14.26 5.91
CA PHE A 84 -5.94 -15.20 5.65
C PHE A 84 -4.86 -15.14 6.73
N ASP A 85 -4.63 -13.96 7.30
CA ASP A 85 -3.71 -13.78 8.43
C ASP A 85 -4.21 -14.55 9.66
N LEU A 86 -5.53 -14.52 9.91
CA LEU A 86 -6.18 -15.29 10.96
C LEU A 86 -6.08 -16.82 10.73
N GLU A 87 -6.25 -17.28 9.48
CA GLU A 87 -6.04 -18.71 9.16
C GLU A 87 -4.62 -19.16 9.56
N LEU A 88 -3.61 -18.37 9.23
CA LEU A 88 -2.23 -18.67 9.62
C LEU A 88 -2.05 -18.64 11.14
N ALA A 89 -2.64 -17.68 11.84
CA ALA A 89 -2.59 -17.62 13.31
C ALA A 89 -3.20 -18.86 13.98
N HIS A 90 -4.32 -19.36 13.47
CA HIS A 90 -4.95 -20.60 13.98
C HIS A 90 -4.10 -21.84 13.71
N ILE A 91 -3.38 -21.90 12.60
CA ILE A 91 -2.39 -22.95 12.33
C ILE A 91 -1.27 -22.88 13.37
N VAL A 92 -0.75 -21.70 13.68
CA VAL A 92 0.27 -21.53 14.72
C VAL A 92 -0.18 -22.10 16.04
N ARG A 93 -1.37 -21.74 16.53
CA ARG A 93 -1.88 -22.23 17.81
C ARG A 93 -2.06 -23.75 17.83
N ARG A 94 -2.51 -24.34 16.74
CA ARG A 94 -2.70 -25.78 16.61
C ARG A 94 -1.36 -26.54 16.64
N VAL A 95 -0.35 -26.03 15.94
CA VAL A 95 0.94 -26.73 15.77
C VAL A 95 1.90 -26.44 16.93
N THR A 96 1.89 -25.22 17.45
CA THR A 96 2.76 -24.76 18.54
C THR A 96 1.94 -24.18 19.70
N PRO A 97 1.18 -25.02 20.44
CA PRO A 97 0.24 -24.55 21.48
C PRO A 97 0.92 -23.78 22.62
N GLY A 98 2.22 -24.03 22.87
CA GLY A 98 3.02 -23.37 23.91
C GLY A 98 3.68 -22.05 23.49
N ALA A 99 3.66 -21.68 22.21
CA ALA A 99 4.23 -20.42 21.77
C ALA A 99 3.36 -19.23 22.17
N LEU A 100 3.98 -18.10 22.51
CA LEU A 100 3.32 -16.82 22.65
C LEU A 100 2.93 -16.31 21.25
N ILE A 101 1.64 -16.12 20.98
CA ILE A 101 1.18 -15.61 19.68
C ILE A 101 0.80 -14.13 19.83
N VAL A 102 1.44 -13.29 19.02
CA VAL A 102 1.32 -11.84 19.09
C VAL A 102 0.75 -11.31 17.77
N ALA A 103 -0.35 -10.56 17.83
CA ALA A 103 -0.84 -9.80 16.67
C ALA A 103 -0.12 -8.46 16.59
N GLY A 104 0.16 -8.00 15.36
CA GLY A 104 0.66 -6.66 15.07
C GLY A 104 0.19 -6.17 13.70
N GLY A 105 0.54 -4.95 13.35
CA GLY A 105 0.17 -4.31 12.07
C GLY A 105 -1.04 -3.41 12.18
N MET A 106 -1.53 -2.97 11.02
CA MET A 106 -2.57 -1.94 10.95
C MET A 106 -3.87 -2.36 11.62
N GLU A 107 -4.35 -3.57 11.33
CA GLU A 107 -5.63 -4.04 11.86
C GLU A 107 -5.55 -4.30 13.37
N ALA A 108 -4.46 -4.88 13.85
CA ALA A 108 -4.20 -5.07 15.26
C ALA A 108 -4.16 -3.75 16.04
N THR A 109 -3.63 -2.68 15.43
CA THR A 109 -3.57 -1.35 16.07
C THR A 109 -4.94 -0.71 16.20
N PHE A 110 -5.77 -0.78 15.17
CA PHE A 110 -7.07 -0.11 15.16
C PHE A 110 -8.20 -0.91 15.79
N ARG A 111 -8.11 -2.24 15.81
CA ARG A 111 -9.14 -3.14 16.33
C ARG A 111 -8.55 -4.26 17.19
N PRO A 112 -7.84 -3.92 18.29
CA PRO A 112 -7.17 -4.92 19.11
C PRO A 112 -8.13 -5.93 19.77
N GLU A 113 -9.35 -5.49 20.16
CA GLU A 113 -10.38 -6.37 20.69
C GLU A 113 -10.79 -7.43 19.68
N LEU A 114 -10.96 -7.03 18.42
CA LEU A 114 -11.33 -7.94 17.33
C LEU A 114 -10.24 -9.02 17.13
N MET A 115 -8.95 -8.67 17.31
CA MET A 115 -7.89 -9.66 17.23
C MET A 115 -8.07 -10.76 18.28
N PHE A 116 -8.44 -10.40 19.50
CA PHE A 116 -8.73 -11.37 20.54
C PHE A 116 -10.01 -12.17 20.30
N GLU A 117 -11.00 -11.61 19.65
CA GLU A 117 -12.27 -12.29 19.33
C GLU A 117 -12.10 -13.30 18.20
N LEU A 118 -11.36 -12.93 17.16
CA LEU A 118 -11.26 -13.73 15.93
C LEU A 118 -10.01 -14.62 15.88
N GLY A 119 -8.97 -14.27 16.62
CA GLY A 119 -7.67 -14.94 16.56
C GLY A 119 -7.22 -15.53 17.90
N PRO A 120 -6.31 -16.49 17.86
CA PRO A 120 -5.75 -17.13 19.04
C PRO A 120 -4.58 -16.33 19.65
N PHE A 121 -4.71 -15.01 19.69
CA PHE A 121 -3.63 -14.13 20.16
C PHE A 121 -3.59 -14.03 21.68
N ASP A 122 -2.38 -14.05 22.23
CA ASP A 122 -2.12 -13.85 23.65
C ASP A 122 -1.88 -12.37 23.97
N LEU A 123 -1.37 -11.61 22.98
CA LEU A 123 -1.01 -10.21 23.12
C LEU A 123 -1.20 -9.50 21.76
N VAL A 124 -1.55 -8.22 21.80
CA VAL A 124 -1.65 -7.37 20.62
C VAL A 124 -0.67 -6.22 20.73
N ILE A 125 0.13 -5.96 19.68
CA ILE A 125 1.05 -4.83 19.61
C ILE A 125 0.40 -3.69 18.82
N LEU A 126 0.47 -2.47 19.37
CA LEU A 126 -0.04 -1.25 18.78
C LEU A 126 1.07 -0.46 18.08
N GLY A 127 0.84 -0.02 16.85
CA GLY A 127 1.78 0.81 16.10
C GLY A 127 3.10 0.11 15.76
N GLU A 128 4.19 0.76 16.13
CA GLU A 128 5.56 0.26 15.87
C GLU A 128 5.94 -0.86 16.84
N GLY A 129 6.31 -2.01 16.31
CA GLY A 129 6.53 -3.23 17.09
C GLY A 129 7.94 -3.39 17.67
N GLU A 130 8.88 -2.50 17.38
CA GLU A 130 10.30 -2.64 17.74
C GLU A 130 10.51 -2.74 19.24
N ARG A 131 10.03 -1.76 20.00
CA ARG A 131 10.19 -1.72 21.46
C ARG A 131 9.39 -2.82 22.18
N PRO A 132 8.09 -3.03 21.87
CA PRO A 132 7.33 -4.10 22.51
C PRO A 132 7.96 -5.47 22.31
N LEU A 133 8.44 -5.81 21.12
CA LEU A 133 9.09 -7.10 20.88
C LEU A 133 10.40 -7.26 21.66
N LEU A 134 11.22 -6.22 21.74
CA LEU A 134 12.44 -6.24 22.55
C LEU A 134 12.12 -6.41 24.05
N ASP A 135 11.07 -5.75 24.58
CA ASP A 135 10.64 -5.92 25.98
C ASP A 135 10.08 -7.32 26.24
N ILE A 136 9.27 -7.87 25.34
CA ILE A 136 8.77 -9.25 25.41
C ILE A 136 9.95 -10.23 25.54
N VAL A 137 10.96 -10.10 24.67
CA VAL A 137 12.14 -10.98 24.71
C VAL A 137 12.94 -10.80 26.00
N ALA A 138 13.15 -9.58 26.47
CA ALA A 138 13.84 -9.30 27.70
C ALA A 138 13.14 -9.95 28.91
N ARG A 139 11.82 -9.85 28.99
CA ARG A 139 11.01 -10.46 30.03
C ARG A 139 11.01 -11.99 29.98
N LEU A 140 10.91 -12.58 28.79
CA LEU A 140 11.01 -14.02 28.61
C LEU A 140 12.36 -14.56 29.09
N ARG A 141 13.48 -13.88 28.75
CA ARG A 141 14.82 -14.22 29.21
C ARG A 141 14.95 -14.14 30.75
N ALA A 142 14.27 -13.17 31.36
CA ALA A 142 14.27 -12.95 32.78
C ALA A 142 13.22 -13.80 33.55
N GLY A 143 12.41 -14.60 32.87
CA GLY A 143 11.30 -15.36 33.48
C GLY A 143 10.22 -14.45 34.10
N GLN A 144 10.10 -13.23 33.61
CA GLN A 144 9.14 -12.22 34.08
C GLN A 144 7.78 -12.35 33.42
N ALA A 145 6.75 -11.88 34.09
CA ALA A 145 5.40 -11.85 33.52
C ALA A 145 5.32 -10.89 32.31
N LEU A 146 4.61 -11.31 31.25
CA LEU A 146 4.36 -10.53 30.05
C LEU A 146 3.13 -9.60 30.24
N ARG A 147 3.17 -8.76 31.27
CA ARG A 147 2.11 -7.82 31.63
C ARG A 147 2.66 -6.42 31.78
N GLY A 148 1.83 -5.42 31.42
CA GLY A 148 2.26 -4.03 31.52
C GLY A 148 3.35 -3.65 30.54
N ILE A 149 3.40 -4.29 29.35
CA ILE A 149 4.35 -3.98 28.28
C ILE A 149 3.84 -2.75 27.53
N THR A 150 4.67 -1.71 27.44
CA THR A 150 4.36 -0.51 26.68
C THR A 150 4.15 -0.83 25.19
N GLY A 151 3.10 -0.27 24.60
CA GLY A 151 2.76 -0.52 23.19
C GLY A 151 1.96 -1.81 22.97
N THR A 152 1.30 -2.33 24.02
CA THR A 152 0.50 -3.55 23.88
C THR A 152 -0.92 -3.41 24.41
N VAL A 153 -1.79 -4.29 23.94
CA VAL A 153 -3.08 -4.57 24.56
C VAL A 153 -3.05 -6.00 25.08
N GLU A 154 -3.46 -6.19 26.32
CA GLU A 154 -3.53 -7.48 26.98
C GLU A 154 -4.94 -7.79 27.49
N ARG A 155 -5.29 -9.08 27.62
CA ARG A 155 -6.51 -9.50 28.33
C ARG A 155 -6.25 -9.54 29.82
N THR A 156 -7.13 -8.88 30.57
CA THR A 156 -7.15 -8.94 32.02
C THR A 156 -7.86 -10.22 32.52
N ARG A 157 -7.75 -10.55 33.80
CA ARG A 157 -8.36 -11.77 34.36
C ARG A 157 -9.89 -11.77 34.31
N ASP A 158 -10.51 -10.60 34.29
CA ASP A 158 -11.96 -10.41 34.15
C ASP A 158 -12.43 -10.37 32.70
N GLY A 159 -11.54 -10.68 31.73
CA GLY A 159 -11.85 -10.79 30.31
C GLY A 159 -11.89 -9.47 29.55
N LYS A 160 -11.62 -8.35 30.19
CA LYS A 160 -11.50 -7.04 29.54
C LYS A 160 -10.13 -6.89 28.88
N THR A 161 -10.01 -5.86 28.05
CA THR A 161 -8.74 -5.44 27.46
C THR A 161 -8.12 -4.29 28.25
N LEU A 162 -6.80 -4.29 28.36
CA LEU A 162 -6.00 -3.20 28.91
C LEU A 162 -5.02 -2.74 27.83
N SER A 163 -5.21 -1.54 27.34
CA SER A 163 -4.31 -0.90 26.38
C SER A 163 -3.25 -0.07 27.14
N ILE A 164 -1.99 -0.26 26.75
CA ILE A 164 -0.84 0.44 27.30
C ILE A 164 -0.16 1.20 26.16
N PRO A 165 -0.41 2.52 26.01
CA PRO A 165 0.12 3.31 24.93
C PRO A 165 1.65 3.34 24.87
N GLN A 166 2.19 3.56 23.66
CA GLN A 166 3.61 3.84 23.47
C GLN A 166 3.80 5.10 22.61
N ARG A 167 4.88 5.85 22.87
CA ARG A 167 5.29 6.91 21.95
C ARG A 167 5.81 6.34 20.65
N ALA A 168 5.64 7.08 19.56
CA ALA A 168 6.27 6.77 18.28
C ALA A 168 7.81 6.75 18.41
N LEU A 169 8.48 6.03 17.51
CA LEU A 169 9.93 6.06 17.41
C LEU A 169 10.41 7.49 17.14
N ASN A 170 11.41 7.95 17.88
CA ASN A 170 12.07 9.20 17.54
C ASN A 170 12.93 9.03 16.28
N ARG A 171 13.55 10.13 15.82
CA ARG A 171 14.32 10.12 14.57
C ARG A 171 15.47 9.09 14.60
N GLU A 172 16.22 9.01 15.69
CA GLU A 172 17.36 8.09 15.82
C GLU A 172 16.90 6.64 15.84
N GLU A 173 15.89 6.33 16.65
CA GLU A 173 15.30 5.00 16.73
C GLU A 173 14.71 4.55 15.38
N LEU A 174 14.02 5.45 14.67
CA LEU A 174 13.49 5.17 13.32
C LEU A 174 14.63 4.91 12.33
N ARG A 175 15.67 5.76 12.35
CA ARG A 175 16.86 5.58 11.51
C ARG A 175 17.48 4.21 11.76
N ASP A 176 17.75 3.88 13.01
CA ASP A 176 18.40 2.62 13.37
C ASP A 176 17.53 1.42 12.98
N ALA A 177 16.21 1.51 13.15
CA ALA A 177 15.27 0.49 12.70
C ALA A 177 15.26 0.33 11.17
N ILE A 178 15.32 1.43 10.39
CA ILE A 178 15.38 1.35 8.92
C ILE A 178 16.73 0.79 8.46
N PHE A 179 17.83 1.22 9.09
CA PHE A 179 19.17 0.73 8.75
C PHE A 179 19.39 -0.75 9.15
N SER A 180 18.63 -1.28 10.10
CA SER A 180 18.66 -2.70 10.47
C SER A 180 17.95 -3.62 9.46
N ILE A 181 17.14 -3.09 8.53
CA ILE A 181 16.45 -3.93 7.53
C ILE A 181 17.47 -4.78 6.78
N PRO A 182 17.38 -6.12 6.81
CA PRO A 182 18.37 -7.01 6.21
C PRO A 182 18.08 -7.21 4.70
N TYR A 183 18.25 -6.17 3.89
CA TYR A 183 17.96 -6.20 2.45
C TYR A 183 18.67 -7.38 1.75
N GLU A 184 19.85 -7.75 2.20
CA GLU A 184 20.67 -8.84 1.67
C GLU A 184 19.96 -10.21 1.78
N SER A 185 19.08 -10.37 2.77
CA SER A 185 18.34 -11.60 3.04
C SER A 185 16.91 -11.57 2.52
N MET A 186 16.43 -10.42 2.04
CA MET A 186 15.05 -10.27 1.56
C MET A 186 14.85 -10.97 0.21
N PRO A 187 13.74 -11.72 0.02
CA PRO A 187 13.55 -12.61 -1.13
C PRO A 187 13.07 -11.88 -2.41
N TYR A 188 13.60 -10.70 -2.72
CA TYR A 188 13.18 -9.93 -3.90
C TYR A 188 13.30 -10.72 -5.21
N SER A 189 14.34 -11.53 -5.37
CA SER A 189 14.52 -12.33 -6.58
C SER A 189 13.38 -13.31 -6.81
N ALA A 190 12.86 -13.95 -5.74
CA ALA A 190 11.73 -14.88 -5.84
C ALA A 190 10.43 -14.15 -6.26
N TYR A 191 10.21 -12.95 -5.74
CA TYR A 191 9.10 -12.10 -6.17
C TYR A 191 9.22 -11.72 -7.64
N TRP A 192 10.39 -11.27 -8.08
CA TRP A 192 10.60 -10.88 -9.47
C TRP A 192 10.41 -12.03 -10.43
N GLU A 193 10.96 -13.22 -10.15
CA GLU A 193 10.80 -14.42 -10.98
C GLU A 193 9.32 -14.80 -11.13
N ARG A 194 8.55 -14.75 -10.04
CA ARG A 194 7.12 -15.00 -10.07
C ARG A 194 6.39 -13.99 -10.96
N LEU A 195 6.66 -12.70 -10.79
CA LEU A 195 6.05 -11.64 -11.59
C LEU A 195 6.50 -11.71 -13.06
N GLU A 196 7.80 -11.91 -13.34
CA GLU A 196 8.32 -12.06 -14.70
C GLU A 196 7.62 -13.23 -15.44
N SER A 197 7.35 -14.33 -14.74
CA SER A 197 6.60 -15.47 -15.26
C SER A 197 5.13 -15.12 -15.50
N ALA A 198 4.45 -14.56 -14.50
CA ALA A 198 3.04 -14.19 -14.57
C ALA A 198 2.78 -13.19 -15.72
N TYR A 199 3.64 -12.21 -15.88
CA TYR A 199 3.57 -11.20 -16.94
C TYR A 199 4.14 -11.66 -18.30
N ARG A 200 4.63 -12.89 -18.41
CA ARG A 200 5.22 -13.46 -19.63
C ARG A 200 6.25 -12.50 -20.27
N VAL A 201 7.13 -11.93 -19.43
CA VAL A 201 8.08 -10.89 -19.86
C VAL A 201 8.92 -11.34 -21.06
N GLY A 202 9.32 -12.63 -21.11
CA GLY A 202 10.07 -13.21 -22.23
C GLY A 202 9.32 -13.20 -23.57
N ALA A 203 7.98 -13.18 -23.57
CA ALA A 203 7.13 -13.17 -24.75
C ALA A 203 6.73 -11.76 -25.21
N LEU A 204 7.20 -10.70 -24.56
CA LEU A 204 6.89 -9.33 -24.97
C LEU A 204 7.55 -8.99 -26.33
N PRO A 205 6.84 -8.22 -27.19
CA PRO A 205 7.17 -8.11 -28.63
C PRO A 205 8.46 -7.33 -28.93
N SER A 206 8.92 -6.49 -28.00
CA SER A 206 10.12 -5.67 -28.23
C SER A 206 11.04 -5.61 -27.01
N LYS A 207 12.32 -5.30 -27.24
CA LYS A 207 13.30 -5.05 -26.17
C LYS A 207 12.83 -3.91 -25.25
N ALA A 208 12.31 -2.81 -25.84
CA ALA A 208 11.81 -1.67 -25.09
C ALA A 208 10.62 -2.06 -24.17
N ALA A 209 9.66 -2.85 -24.66
CA ALA A 209 8.56 -3.35 -23.86
C ALA A 209 9.04 -4.26 -22.71
N ARG A 210 10.03 -5.11 -22.96
CA ARG A 210 10.64 -5.94 -21.91
C ARG A 210 11.35 -5.11 -20.85
N GLU A 211 12.18 -4.14 -21.24
CA GLU A 211 12.90 -3.29 -20.29
C GLU A 211 11.93 -2.44 -19.46
N ALA A 212 10.88 -1.88 -20.05
CA ALA A 212 9.85 -1.15 -19.34
C ALA A 212 9.15 -2.05 -18.29
N ARG A 213 8.77 -3.27 -18.67
CA ARG A 213 8.14 -4.21 -17.74
C ARG A 213 9.09 -4.67 -16.64
N LEU A 214 10.36 -4.90 -16.95
CA LEU A 214 11.37 -5.23 -15.95
C LEU A 214 11.60 -4.07 -14.96
N ALA A 215 11.51 -2.82 -15.41
CA ALA A 215 11.61 -1.67 -14.50
C ALA A 215 10.43 -1.61 -13.52
N GLU A 216 9.22 -2.01 -13.93
CA GLU A 216 8.07 -2.12 -13.02
C GLU A 216 8.22 -3.29 -12.03
N ILE A 217 8.63 -4.48 -12.52
CA ILE A 217 8.71 -5.70 -11.72
C ILE A 217 9.90 -5.67 -10.76
N ARG A 218 11.10 -5.32 -11.26
CA ARG A 218 12.35 -5.36 -10.47
C ARG A 218 12.48 -4.12 -9.60
N SER A 219 11.46 -3.89 -8.80
CA SER A 219 11.44 -2.80 -7.82
C SER A 219 11.83 -3.30 -6.44
N VAL A 220 12.47 -2.43 -5.66
CA VAL A 220 12.76 -2.61 -4.24
C VAL A 220 12.12 -1.48 -3.47
N ARG A 221 11.56 -1.78 -2.32
CA ARG A 221 10.88 -0.82 -1.46
C ARG A 221 11.84 -0.20 -0.46
N LEU A 222 11.74 1.10 -0.25
CA LEU A 222 12.43 1.85 0.80
C LEU A 222 11.40 2.70 1.54
N ILE A 223 11.41 2.62 2.86
CA ILE A 223 10.63 3.50 3.73
C ILE A 223 11.60 4.53 4.35
N THR A 224 11.20 5.79 4.39
CA THR A 224 12.05 6.88 4.93
C THR A 224 11.36 7.74 5.97
N LEU A 225 10.11 7.43 6.28
CA LEU A 225 9.20 8.21 7.12
C LEU A 225 8.38 7.27 8.00
N ASN A 226 8.01 7.70 9.19
CA ASN A 226 7.20 6.89 10.10
C ASN A 226 5.69 6.94 9.77
N TYR A 227 5.13 8.08 9.37
CA TYR A 227 3.70 8.22 9.03
C TYR A 227 3.39 9.52 8.28
N CYS A 228 2.19 9.60 7.68
CA CYS A 228 1.68 10.79 7.02
C CYS A 228 0.88 11.66 8.00
N PRO A 229 1.25 12.94 8.26
CA PRO A 229 0.55 13.82 9.21
C PRO A 229 -0.64 14.59 8.63
N MET A 230 -1.14 14.24 7.44
CA MET A 230 -2.08 15.09 6.69
C MET A 230 -3.53 15.03 7.15
N GLY A 231 -3.98 13.99 7.86
CA GLY A 231 -5.31 13.90 8.44
C GLY A 231 -6.45 13.81 7.44
N CYS A 232 -6.25 13.16 6.29
CA CYS A 232 -7.31 12.92 5.32
C CYS A 232 -8.38 12.00 5.93
N ARG A 233 -9.67 12.36 5.84
CA ARG A 233 -10.76 11.66 6.53
C ARG A 233 -11.02 10.23 6.03
N PHE A 234 -10.65 9.92 4.79
CA PHE A 234 -10.79 8.58 4.20
C PHE A 234 -9.59 7.66 4.48
N CYS A 235 -8.48 8.19 5.04
CA CYS A 235 -7.20 7.49 5.18
C CYS A 235 -6.89 7.21 6.65
N SER A 236 -6.33 6.03 6.92
CA SER A 236 -5.91 5.60 8.25
C SER A 236 -4.45 5.94 8.59
N ALA A 237 -3.62 6.27 7.59
CA ALA A 237 -2.19 6.45 7.77
C ALA A 237 -1.81 7.45 8.88
N THR A 238 -2.52 8.58 8.99
CA THR A 238 -2.31 9.56 10.05
C THR A 238 -2.58 8.98 11.44
N ASN A 239 -3.62 8.16 11.57
CA ASN A 239 -4.13 7.71 12.86
C ASN A 239 -3.36 6.50 13.42
N PHE A 240 -2.55 5.81 12.60
CA PHE A 240 -1.83 4.60 13.01
C PHE A 240 -0.95 4.82 14.25
N LEU A 241 -0.10 5.85 14.23
CA LEU A 241 0.73 6.17 15.39
C LEU A 241 -0.01 6.98 16.45
N HIS A 242 -1.01 7.76 16.06
CA HIS A 242 -1.86 8.49 17.02
C HIS A 242 -2.63 7.52 17.92
N GLU A 243 -3.18 6.44 17.35
CA GLU A 243 -3.88 5.39 18.09
C GLU A 243 -2.91 4.68 19.08
N ALA A 244 -1.75 4.27 18.59
CA ALA A 244 -0.75 3.60 19.42
C ALA A 244 -0.20 4.46 20.56
N GLN A 245 -0.13 5.79 20.37
CA GLN A 245 0.40 6.74 21.35
C GLN A 245 -0.69 7.33 22.26
N GLY A 246 -1.96 7.29 21.85
CA GLY A 246 -3.06 7.97 22.51
C GLY A 246 -3.01 9.50 22.39
N SER A 247 -2.18 10.03 21.47
CA SER A 247 -2.01 11.46 21.19
C SER A 247 -1.37 11.69 19.83
N VAL A 248 -1.22 12.96 19.42
CA VAL A 248 -0.56 13.30 18.14
C VAL A 248 0.91 12.88 18.18
N ALA A 249 1.32 12.04 17.22
CA ALA A 249 2.68 11.58 17.09
C ALA A 249 3.58 12.61 16.36
N SER A 250 4.87 12.59 16.64
CA SER A 250 5.85 13.40 15.92
C SER A 250 6.29 12.73 14.63
N VAL A 251 6.47 13.51 13.57
CA VAL A 251 7.03 13.02 12.32
C VAL A 251 8.53 12.78 12.49
N SER A 252 8.96 11.55 12.26
CA SER A 252 10.36 11.14 12.18
C SER A 252 10.70 10.68 10.77
N ARG A 253 11.89 11.03 10.26
CA ARG A 253 12.30 10.68 8.89
C ARG A 253 13.82 10.60 8.75
N LEU A 254 14.26 9.92 7.69
CA LEU A 254 15.66 9.95 7.25
C LEU A 254 16.00 11.27 6.59
N GLU A 255 17.25 11.71 6.72
CA GLU A 255 17.81 12.83 5.97
C GLU A 255 18.27 12.37 4.58
N ALA A 256 18.69 13.33 3.73
CA ALA A 256 19.01 13.08 2.32
C ALA A 256 20.19 12.10 2.14
N ASP A 257 21.24 12.25 2.93
CA ASP A 257 22.43 11.39 2.93
C ASP A 257 22.14 9.99 3.47
N GLU A 258 21.31 9.89 4.49
CA GLU A 258 20.83 8.62 5.02
C GLU A 258 19.97 7.85 3.98
N CYS A 259 19.08 8.56 3.27
CA CYS A 259 18.33 7.98 2.15
C CYS A 259 19.26 7.47 1.04
N LEU A 260 20.28 8.26 0.66
CA LEU A 260 21.24 7.89 -0.36
C LEU A 260 22.03 6.64 0.05
N THR A 261 22.49 6.59 1.30
CA THR A 261 23.19 5.42 1.86
C THR A 261 22.33 4.16 1.76
N MET A 262 21.05 4.26 2.10
CA MET A 262 20.12 3.12 1.97
C MET A 262 19.90 2.71 0.51
N ILE A 263 19.81 3.66 -0.41
CA ILE A 263 19.69 3.37 -1.85
C ILE A 263 20.92 2.61 -2.34
N GLU A 264 22.12 3.03 -1.99
CA GLU A 264 23.38 2.37 -2.35
C GLU A 264 23.46 0.95 -1.77
N ARG A 265 23.07 0.76 -0.51
CA ARG A 265 22.99 -0.56 0.12
C ARG A 265 21.99 -1.49 -0.59
N ILE A 266 20.79 -0.98 -0.92
CA ILE A 266 19.77 -1.74 -1.65
C ILE A 266 20.30 -2.20 -3.01
N VAL A 267 20.94 -1.32 -3.76
CA VAL A 267 21.49 -1.64 -5.09
C VAL A 267 22.62 -2.67 -4.98
N THR A 268 23.45 -2.58 -3.94
CA THR A 268 24.50 -3.56 -3.66
C THR A 268 23.90 -4.93 -3.33
N ALA A 269 22.87 -4.97 -2.48
CA ALA A 269 22.17 -6.21 -2.11
C ALA A 269 21.39 -6.81 -3.28
N HIS A 270 20.85 -5.97 -4.16
CA HIS A 270 19.99 -6.36 -5.27
C HIS A 270 20.44 -5.73 -6.60
N PRO A 271 21.56 -6.19 -7.21
CA PRO A 271 22.12 -5.57 -8.42
C PRO A 271 21.22 -5.69 -9.66
N ARG A 272 20.22 -6.57 -9.65
CA ARG A 272 19.19 -6.68 -10.69
C ARG A 272 18.05 -5.67 -10.54
N ALA A 273 18.01 -4.88 -9.46
CA ALA A 273 16.99 -3.87 -9.24
C ALA A 273 17.03 -2.80 -10.35
N ARG A 274 15.87 -2.37 -10.79
CA ARG A 274 15.67 -1.34 -11.82
C ARG A 274 15.02 -0.09 -11.24
N THR A 275 14.25 -0.26 -10.17
CA THR A 275 13.46 0.82 -9.56
C THR A 275 13.53 0.75 -8.04
N ILE A 276 13.71 1.89 -7.40
CA ILE A 276 13.46 2.06 -5.97
C ILE A 276 12.10 2.75 -5.82
N ILE A 277 11.21 2.15 -5.03
CA ILE A 277 9.93 2.74 -4.69
C ILE A 277 10.00 3.24 -3.25
N PHE A 278 9.88 4.54 -3.07
CA PHE A 278 9.69 5.12 -1.74
C PHE A 278 8.28 4.76 -1.26
N GLN A 279 8.20 3.84 -0.29
CA GLN A 279 6.95 3.26 0.24
C GLN A 279 6.33 4.15 1.32
N ASP A 280 6.80 5.38 1.46
CA ASP A 280 6.23 6.35 2.37
C ASP A 280 4.79 6.68 1.95
N ASP A 281 3.88 6.81 2.93
CA ASP A 281 2.51 7.29 2.68
C ASP A 281 2.49 8.68 2.04
N ILE A 282 3.55 9.46 2.31
CA ILE A 282 3.86 10.74 1.68
C ILE A 282 5.38 10.94 1.65
N PHE A 283 5.96 11.05 0.47
CA PHE A 283 7.41 11.24 0.34
C PHE A 283 7.84 12.72 0.46
N THR A 284 7.01 13.66 -0.01
CA THR A 284 7.33 15.09 -0.02
C THR A 284 6.37 15.93 0.82
N PHE A 285 6.91 16.86 1.59
CA PHE A 285 6.17 17.87 2.35
C PHE A 285 6.39 19.26 1.76
N THR A 286 5.45 20.18 1.99
CA THR A 286 5.54 21.56 1.50
C THR A 286 6.83 22.26 1.93
N ARG A 287 7.30 22.03 3.15
CA ARG A 287 8.55 22.60 3.70
C ARG A 287 9.70 21.60 3.78
N ASP A 288 9.62 20.49 3.03
CA ASP A 288 10.68 19.48 3.02
C ASP A 288 11.91 20.02 2.31
N ARG A 289 13.03 20.12 3.04
CA ARG A 289 14.33 20.55 2.49
C ARG A 289 15.17 19.39 2.01
N ARG A 290 14.72 18.14 2.20
CA ARG A 290 15.47 16.92 1.90
C ARG A 290 15.55 16.61 0.40
N ILE A 291 14.52 16.99 -0.37
CA ILE A 291 14.32 16.50 -1.74
C ILE A 291 15.42 16.95 -2.70
N LEU A 292 15.78 18.23 -2.68
CA LEU A 292 16.82 18.76 -3.58
C LEU A 292 18.21 18.15 -3.27
N PRO A 293 18.70 18.14 -2.02
CA PRO A 293 19.97 17.48 -1.68
C PRO A 293 19.98 15.99 -2.02
N LEU A 294 18.87 15.26 -1.81
CA LEU A 294 18.76 13.85 -2.17
C LEU A 294 18.90 13.66 -3.70
N CYS A 295 18.21 14.48 -4.49
CA CYS A 295 18.30 14.43 -5.95
C CYS A 295 19.73 14.72 -6.44
N GLU A 296 20.39 15.72 -5.88
CA GLU A 296 21.80 16.06 -6.18
C GLU A 296 22.74 14.91 -5.82
N GLY A 297 22.55 14.31 -4.64
CA GLY A 297 23.32 13.14 -4.21
C GLY A 297 23.15 11.93 -5.14
N ILE A 298 21.90 11.63 -5.55
CA ILE A 298 21.61 10.56 -6.52
C ILE A 298 22.28 10.84 -7.88
N ILE A 299 22.22 12.08 -8.37
CA ILE A 299 22.83 12.47 -9.64
C ILE A 299 24.35 12.28 -9.55
N ALA A 300 24.99 12.77 -8.49
CA ALA A 300 26.42 12.61 -8.26
C ALA A 300 26.82 11.12 -8.14
N ALA A 301 26.03 10.30 -7.43
CA ALA A 301 26.27 8.87 -7.29
C ALA A 301 26.16 8.11 -8.63
N LYS A 302 25.23 8.50 -9.50
CA LYS A 302 25.13 7.96 -10.86
C LYS A 302 26.32 8.34 -11.73
N HIS A 303 26.77 9.59 -11.68
CA HIS A 303 27.94 10.06 -12.44
C HIS A 303 29.24 9.40 -12.00
N SER A 304 29.39 9.14 -10.70
CA SER A 304 30.57 8.45 -10.15
C SER A 304 30.53 6.92 -10.27
N GLY A 305 29.43 6.35 -10.78
CA GLY A 305 29.24 4.89 -10.91
C GLY A 305 28.86 4.18 -9.62
N ARG A 306 28.63 4.87 -8.50
CA ARG A 306 28.12 4.29 -7.24
C ARG A 306 26.69 3.79 -7.40
N LEU A 307 25.89 4.43 -8.24
CA LEU A 307 24.55 3.98 -8.61
C LEU A 307 24.47 3.69 -10.12
N PRO A 308 23.72 2.67 -10.55
CA PRO A 308 23.49 2.41 -11.96
C PRO A 308 22.77 3.58 -12.64
N ALA A 309 23.26 4.02 -13.80
CA ALA A 309 22.67 5.13 -14.55
C ALA A 309 21.18 4.89 -14.91
N HIS A 310 20.80 3.62 -15.13
CA HIS A 310 19.43 3.22 -15.47
C HIS A 310 18.47 3.13 -14.27
N LEU A 311 18.94 3.27 -13.03
CA LEU A 311 18.12 3.16 -11.83
C LEU A 311 17.04 4.26 -11.83
N GLN A 312 15.80 3.84 -11.60
CA GLN A 312 14.62 4.70 -11.58
C GLN A 312 14.05 4.81 -10.16
N PHE A 313 13.25 5.85 -9.95
CA PHE A 313 12.58 6.11 -8.68
C PHE A 313 11.10 6.38 -8.89
N ILE A 314 10.29 5.90 -7.93
CA ILE A 314 8.86 6.15 -7.82
C ILE A 314 8.58 6.62 -6.39
N SER A 315 7.69 7.58 -6.24
CA SER A 315 7.24 8.05 -4.92
C SER A 315 5.81 8.56 -4.96
N THR A 316 5.11 8.49 -3.82
CA THR A 316 3.79 9.11 -3.62
C THR A 316 3.96 10.46 -2.97
N ASN A 317 3.32 11.48 -3.52
CA ASN A 317 3.56 12.87 -3.18
C ASN A 317 2.25 13.66 -3.02
N ARG A 318 2.33 14.79 -2.32
CA ARG A 318 1.28 15.80 -2.39
C ARG A 318 1.59 16.79 -3.51
N ILE A 319 0.56 17.13 -4.28
CA ILE A 319 0.71 18.07 -5.40
C ILE A 319 1.10 19.48 -4.94
N ASP A 320 0.61 19.90 -3.77
CA ASP A 320 0.93 21.21 -3.15
C ASP A 320 2.33 21.28 -2.53
N ALA A 321 3.04 20.15 -2.45
CA ALA A 321 4.44 20.08 -2.05
C ALA A 321 5.42 20.20 -3.23
N MET A 322 4.92 20.21 -4.47
CA MET A 322 5.74 20.31 -5.67
C MET A 322 6.09 21.75 -6.03
N SER A 323 7.18 21.89 -6.76
CA SER A 323 7.58 23.09 -7.50
C SER A 323 8.28 22.67 -8.78
N THR A 324 8.35 23.54 -9.77
CA THR A 324 9.07 23.27 -11.03
C THR A 324 10.53 22.87 -10.77
N GLU A 325 11.19 23.50 -9.79
CA GLU A 325 12.55 23.17 -9.38
C GLU A 325 12.66 21.73 -8.88
N ARG A 326 11.77 21.32 -7.95
CA ARG A 326 11.73 19.94 -7.43
C ARG A 326 11.45 18.92 -8.54
N LEU A 327 10.48 19.18 -9.39
CA LEU A 327 10.13 18.30 -10.51
C LEU A 327 11.31 18.09 -11.46
N ASN A 328 12.02 19.16 -11.82
CA ASN A 328 13.21 19.10 -12.67
C ASN A 328 14.37 18.34 -11.98
N ALA A 329 14.60 18.57 -10.69
CA ALA A 329 15.64 17.87 -9.93
C ALA A 329 15.31 16.36 -9.82
N MET A 330 14.08 16.02 -9.48
CA MET A 330 13.61 14.63 -9.40
C MET A 330 13.73 13.92 -10.76
N ARG A 331 13.33 14.59 -11.84
CA ARG A 331 13.49 14.03 -13.20
C ARG A 331 14.93 13.71 -13.55
N ARG A 332 15.85 14.64 -13.27
CA ARG A 332 17.30 14.43 -13.50
C ARG A 332 17.86 13.31 -12.63
N ALA A 333 17.41 13.18 -11.38
CA ALA A 333 17.80 12.10 -10.48
C ALA A 333 17.30 10.72 -10.97
N GLY A 334 16.22 10.68 -11.78
CA GLY A 334 15.68 9.45 -12.36
C GLY A 334 14.29 9.08 -11.86
N PHE A 335 13.58 10.00 -11.19
CA PHE A 335 12.17 9.80 -10.93
C PHE A 335 11.40 9.81 -12.26
N ARG A 336 10.63 8.76 -12.51
CA ARG A 336 9.89 8.57 -13.77
C ARG A 336 8.40 8.71 -13.58
N VAL A 337 7.89 8.17 -12.49
CA VAL A 337 6.47 8.25 -12.12
C VAL A 337 6.39 8.90 -10.74
N LEU A 338 5.53 9.89 -10.62
CA LEU A 338 5.18 10.51 -9.35
C LEU A 338 3.69 10.30 -9.08
N GLY A 339 3.38 9.51 -8.05
CA GLY A 339 2.01 9.35 -7.55
C GLY A 339 1.55 10.64 -6.87
N PHE A 340 0.35 11.06 -7.18
CA PHE A 340 -0.33 12.19 -6.55
C PHE A 340 -1.71 11.78 -6.07
N GLY A 341 -1.92 11.79 -4.76
CA GLY A 341 -3.24 11.67 -4.18
C GLY A 341 -4.07 12.91 -4.49
N ILE A 342 -4.66 12.98 -5.68
CA ILE A 342 -5.56 14.06 -6.08
C ILE A 342 -6.94 13.84 -5.46
N GLU A 343 -7.38 12.60 -5.40
CA GLU A 343 -8.66 12.07 -4.90
C GLU A 343 -9.87 12.57 -5.69
N SER A 344 -10.00 13.88 -5.93
CA SER A 344 -11.09 14.46 -6.70
C SER A 344 -10.68 15.79 -7.33
N PHE A 345 -11.34 16.16 -8.42
CA PHE A 345 -11.25 17.51 -8.98
C PHE A 345 -12.39 18.42 -8.51
N SER A 346 -13.37 17.88 -7.74
CA SER A 346 -14.40 18.70 -7.10
C SER A 346 -13.87 19.33 -5.80
N PRO A 347 -13.87 20.67 -5.67
CA PRO A 347 -13.50 21.35 -4.42
C PRO A 347 -14.33 20.91 -3.21
N ARG A 348 -15.60 20.58 -3.43
CA ARG A 348 -16.52 20.13 -2.40
C ARG A 348 -16.12 18.77 -1.84
N VAL A 349 -15.85 17.81 -2.72
CA VAL A 349 -15.37 16.46 -2.34
C VAL A 349 -14.01 16.56 -1.64
N LEU A 350 -13.09 17.38 -2.16
CA LEU A 350 -11.81 17.63 -1.51
C LEU A 350 -11.99 18.26 -0.11
N GLY A 351 -12.98 19.13 0.08
CA GLY A 351 -13.36 19.67 1.39
C GLY A 351 -13.81 18.58 2.36
N GLU A 352 -14.67 17.67 1.90
CA GLU A 352 -15.15 16.54 2.69
C GLU A 352 -14.01 15.58 3.08
N PHE A 353 -13.04 15.38 2.19
CA PHE A 353 -11.85 14.57 2.43
C PHE A 353 -10.76 15.26 3.26
N ASN A 354 -10.94 16.50 3.68
CA ASN A 354 -9.91 17.34 4.32
C ASN A 354 -8.69 17.59 3.43
N LYS A 355 -8.93 17.78 2.12
CA LYS A 355 -7.90 18.02 1.09
C LYS A 355 -8.12 19.28 0.25
N ALA A 356 -8.99 20.19 0.64
CA ALA A 356 -9.36 21.38 -0.15
C ALA A 356 -8.15 22.25 -0.54
N GLN A 357 -7.08 22.26 0.26
CA GLN A 357 -5.89 23.06 0.02
C GLN A 357 -5.08 22.64 -1.22
N ILE A 358 -5.29 21.44 -1.78
CA ILE A 358 -4.56 20.99 -2.96
C ILE A 358 -5.14 21.53 -4.27
N HIS A 359 -6.42 21.90 -4.31
CA HIS A 359 -7.16 22.19 -5.55
C HIS A 359 -6.44 23.20 -6.45
N ARG A 360 -6.00 24.33 -5.90
CA ARG A 360 -5.31 25.39 -6.65
C ARG A 360 -3.95 24.98 -7.24
N HIS A 361 -3.37 23.88 -6.76
CA HIS A 361 -2.06 23.41 -7.18
C HIS A 361 -2.14 22.31 -8.26
N ILE A 362 -3.32 21.72 -8.48
CA ILE A 362 -3.47 20.56 -9.36
C ILE A 362 -3.01 20.88 -10.78
N GLU A 363 -3.69 21.77 -11.45
CA GLU A 363 -3.42 22.12 -12.86
C GLU A 363 -1.97 22.60 -13.11
N PRO A 364 -1.45 23.63 -12.38
CA PRO A 364 -0.12 24.12 -12.65
C PRO A 364 0.98 23.08 -12.36
N MET A 365 0.81 22.22 -11.37
CA MET A 365 1.83 21.24 -11.03
C MET A 365 1.77 19.99 -11.91
N LEU A 366 0.60 19.55 -12.36
CA LEU A 366 0.49 18.49 -13.36
C LEU A 366 1.09 18.92 -14.70
N SER A 367 0.79 20.13 -15.15
CA SER A 367 1.41 20.72 -16.35
C SER A 367 2.94 20.82 -16.22
N ALA A 368 3.45 21.26 -15.07
CA ALA A 368 4.88 21.34 -14.82
C ALA A 368 5.54 19.95 -14.77
N ALA A 369 4.89 18.94 -14.21
CA ALA A 369 5.41 17.57 -14.16
C ALA A 369 5.53 16.96 -15.55
N LEU A 370 4.49 17.11 -16.38
CA LEU A 370 4.50 16.65 -17.78
C LEU A 370 5.60 17.39 -18.57
N ALA A 371 5.72 18.71 -18.41
CA ALA A 371 6.76 19.50 -19.06
C ALA A 371 8.18 19.10 -18.62
N ALA A 372 8.36 18.68 -17.37
CA ALA A 372 9.63 18.14 -16.88
C ALA A 372 9.93 16.72 -17.40
N GLY A 373 8.97 16.04 -18.08
CA GLY A 373 9.09 14.68 -18.58
C GLY A 373 8.94 13.61 -17.48
N VAL A 374 8.18 13.92 -16.42
CA VAL A 374 7.74 12.99 -15.39
C VAL A 374 6.31 12.57 -15.72
N THR A 375 5.97 11.30 -15.52
CA THR A 375 4.58 10.80 -15.64
C THR A 375 3.86 10.98 -14.31
N PRO A 376 2.87 11.87 -14.19
CA PRO A 376 2.01 11.92 -13.02
C PRO A 376 1.08 10.71 -13.00
N PHE A 377 1.00 10.03 -11.86
CA PHE A 377 -0.01 9.01 -11.58
C PHE A 377 -1.03 9.62 -10.61
N LEU A 378 -2.28 9.74 -11.03
CA LEU A 378 -3.33 10.38 -10.26
C LEU A 378 -4.16 9.32 -9.54
N ASP A 379 -4.10 9.30 -8.21
CA ASP A 379 -5.00 8.50 -7.39
C ASP A 379 -6.31 9.27 -7.18
N LEU A 380 -7.43 8.66 -7.58
CA LEU A 380 -8.76 9.26 -7.54
C LEU A 380 -9.75 8.38 -6.75
N ILE A 381 -10.61 9.02 -5.98
CA ILE A 381 -11.80 8.45 -5.35
C ILE A 381 -13.00 9.18 -5.96
N LEU A 382 -13.76 8.51 -6.82
CA LEU A 382 -14.81 9.15 -7.62
C LEU A 382 -15.93 9.76 -6.80
N SER A 383 -16.25 9.15 -5.66
CA SER A 383 -17.35 9.63 -4.83
C SER A 383 -16.97 9.70 -3.36
N SER A 384 -17.40 10.75 -2.71
CA SER A 384 -17.50 10.86 -1.26
C SER A 384 -18.94 10.55 -0.79
N PRO A 385 -19.18 10.37 0.49
CA PRO A 385 -20.54 10.14 1.00
C PRO A 385 -21.58 11.17 0.56
N HIS A 386 -21.21 12.44 0.44
CA HIS A 386 -22.11 13.52 0.04
C HIS A 386 -21.87 14.02 -1.41
N ALA A 387 -21.16 13.23 -2.25
CA ALA A 387 -20.94 13.61 -3.64
C ALA A 387 -22.24 13.70 -4.44
N THR A 388 -22.32 14.65 -5.37
CA THR A 388 -23.38 14.74 -6.37
C THR A 388 -22.89 14.14 -7.72
N LEU A 389 -23.81 13.90 -8.65
CA LEU A 389 -23.47 13.53 -10.04
C LEU A 389 -22.57 14.60 -10.69
N GLU A 390 -22.74 15.89 -10.35
CA GLU A 390 -21.88 16.96 -10.88
C GLU A 390 -20.43 16.80 -10.40
N ASP A 391 -20.20 16.48 -9.12
CA ASP A 391 -18.86 16.26 -8.58
C ASP A 391 -18.17 15.06 -9.27
N VAL A 392 -18.92 13.96 -9.44
CA VAL A 392 -18.45 12.78 -10.15
C VAL A 392 -18.13 13.13 -11.60
N GLY A 393 -19.04 13.82 -12.28
CA GLY A 393 -18.87 14.25 -13.66
C GLY A 393 -17.68 15.20 -13.84
N GLN A 394 -17.49 16.15 -12.94
CA GLN A 394 -16.32 17.04 -12.95
C GLN A 394 -15.03 16.25 -12.82
N THR A 395 -14.96 15.35 -11.83
CA THR A 395 -13.76 14.53 -11.61
C THR A 395 -13.44 13.65 -12.82
N LEU A 396 -14.46 13.06 -13.46
CA LEU A 396 -14.27 12.24 -14.65
C LEU A 396 -13.80 13.05 -15.87
N ARG A 397 -14.36 14.25 -16.12
CA ARG A 397 -13.94 15.13 -17.22
C ARG A 397 -12.47 15.53 -17.08
N GLU A 398 -12.07 15.94 -15.88
CA GLU A 398 -10.69 16.31 -15.59
C GLU A 398 -9.75 15.10 -15.69
N ALA A 399 -10.12 13.94 -15.14
CA ALA A 399 -9.34 12.72 -15.26
C ALA A 399 -9.10 12.35 -16.72
N PHE A 400 -10.12 12.48 -17.56
CA PHE A 400 -10.03 12.25 -19.00
C PHE A 400 -9.09 13.25 -19.68
N HIS A 401 -9.24 14.54 -19.36
CA HIS A 401 -8.36 15.60 -19.88
C HIS A 401 -6.89 15.30 -19.57
N TRP A 402 -6.55 15.01 -18.30
CA TRP A 402 -5.18 14.73 -17.89
C TRP A 402 -4.64 13.42 -18.45
N LEU A 403 -5.48 12.40 -18.61
CA LEU A 403 -5.11 11.17 -19.29
C LEU A 403 -4.65 11.42 -20.73
N ARG A 404 -5.36 12.28 -21.47
CA ARG A 404 -4.99 12.67 -22.86
C ARG A 404 -3.64 13.39 -22.89
N LEU A 405 -3.36 14.21 -21.91
CA LEU A 405 -2.09 14.94 -21.79
C LEU A 405 -0.90 14.06 -21.37
N GLY A 406 -1.14 12.81 -20.95
CA GLY A 406 -0.07 11.86 -20.63
C GLY A 406 0.02 11.43 -19.16
N CYS A 407 -0.91 11.86 -18.31
CA CYS A 407 -1.04 11.31 -16.96
C CYS A 407 -1.53 9.87 -16.99
N GLU A 408 -1.27 9.12 -15.93
CA GLU A 408 -1.89 7.83 -15.65
C GLU A 408 -2.86 7.97 -14.48
N ILE A 409 -3.88 7.09 -14.40
CA ILE A 409 -4.97 7.22 -13.43
C ILE A 409 -5.19 5.90 -12.71
N GLY A 410 -5.15 5.95 -11.39
CA GLY A 410 -5.72 4.96 -10.49
C GLY A 410 -7.07 5.46 -9.99
N MET A 411 -8.11 4.63 -10.03
CA MET A 411 -9.45 5.07 -9.69
C MET A 411 -10.14 4.08 -8.75
N TYR A 412 -10.69 4.62 -7.66
CA TYR A 412 -11.59 3.90 -6.76
C TYR A 412 -12.98 4.52 -6.89
N PRO A 413 -14.02 3.73 -7.18
CA PRO A 413 -15.37 4.28 -7.38
C PRO A 413 -15.97 4.92 -6.11
N TYR A 414 -15.65 4.38 -4.96
CA TYR A 414 -16.18 4.75 -3.62
C TYR A 414 -15.07 4.81 -2.58
N VAL A 415 -15.42 5.28 -1.38
CA VAL A 415 -14.51 5.26 -0.23
C VAL A 415 -14.40 3.83 0.33
N ILE A 416 -13.16 3.35 0.46
CA ILE A 416 -12.88 2.11 1.20
C ILE A 416 -12.82 2.44 2.69
N PRO A 417 -13.63 1.79 3.54
CA PRO A 417 -13.68 2.07 4.98
C PRO A 417 -12.51 1.42 5.72
N PHE A 418 -11.30 1.95 5.54
CA PHE A 418 -10.14 1.48 6.28
C PHE A 418 -10.31 1.71 7.78
N SER A 419 -9.98 0.70 8.59
CA SER A 419 -9.93 0.81 10.05
C SER A 419 -9.04 2.00 10.45
N GLY A 420 -9.52 2.83 11.38
CA GLY A 420 -8.83 4.05 11.80
C GLY A 420 -9.07 5.28 10.91
N ALA A 421 -9.73 5.17 9.76
CA ALA A 421 -10.14 6.32 8.96
C ALA A 421 -11.38 6.99 9.56
N ALA A 422 -11.42 8.32 9.60
CA ALA A 422 -12.54 9.06 10.21
C ALA A 422 -13.90 8.79 9.54
N LEU A 423 -13.92 8.59 8.21
CA LEU A 423 -15.17 8.23 7.49
C LEU A 423 -15.64 6.81 7.83
N ALA A 424 -14.73 5.88 8.14
CA ALA A 424 -15.09 4.51 8.52
C ALA A 424 -15.70 4.44 9.93
N SER A 425 -15.42 5.42 10.78
CA SER A 425 -15.92 5.52 12.17
C SER A 425 -17.11 6.46 12.30
N ASP A 426 -17.60 7.05 11.22
CA ASP A 426 -18.72 7.98 11.23
C ASP A 426 -20.06 7.20 11.32
N PRO A 427 -20.80 7.30 12.45
CA PRO A 427 -22.04 6.53 12.66
C PRO A 427 -23.13 6.89 11.65
N THR A 428 -23.11 8.09 11.06
CA THR A 428 -24.09 8.52 10.06
C THR A 428 -23.92 7.80 8.74
N LEU A 429 -22.76 7.19 8.49
CA LEU A 429 -22.43 6.47 7.27
C LEU A 429 -22.68 4.96 7.37
N LEU A 430 -22.99 4.43 8.57
CA LEU A 430 -23.28 2.99 8.74
C LEU A 430 -24.39 2.47 7.81
N PRO A 431 -25.51 3.17 7.57
CA PRO A 431 -26.54 2.73 6.64
C PRO A 431 -26.09 2.66 5.18
N HIS A 432 -25.00 3.36 4.83
CA HIS A 432 -24.42 3.45 3.49
C HIS A 432 -23.14 2.63 3.35
N THR A 433 -22.76 1.91 4.42
CA THR A 433 -21.60 1.01 4.44
C THR A 433 -22.02 -0.40 4.06
N HIS A 434 -21.36 -0.96 3.08
CA HIS A 434 -21.56 -2.33 2.66
C HIS A 434 -20.54 -3.25 3.34
N TYR A 435 -21.01 -4.43 3.73
CA TYR A 435 -20.22 -5.42 4.44
C TYR A 435 -20.12 -6.71 3.64
N THR A 436 -18.99 -7.39 3.80
CA THR A 436 -18.79 -8.76 3.30
C THR A 436 -18.58 -9.69 4.47
N ARG A 437 -19.32 -10.80 4.49
CA ARG A 437 -19.16 -11.86 5.48
C ARG A 437 -17.89 -12.66 5.18
N HIS A 438 -16.98 -12.70 6.14
CA HIS A 438 -15.79 -13.53 6.10
C HIS A 438 -15.89 -14.67 7.10
N THR A 439 -15.22 -15.78 6.80
CA THR A 439 -15.10 -16.94 7.70
C THR A 439 -13.66 -17.41 7.69
N VAL A 440 -13.10 -17.68 8.86
CA VAL A 440 -11.77 -18.30 8.99
C VAL A 440 -11.90 -19.79 8.75
N ALA A 441 -11.20 -20.30 7.75
CA ALA A 441 -11.29 -21.71 7.35
C ALA A 441 -10.97 -22.66 8.51
N GLY A 442 -11.81 -23.68 8.70
CA GLY A 442 -11.63 -24.73 9.71
C GLY A 442 -11.92 -24.33 11.17
N THR A 443 -12.44 -23.12 11.43
CA THR A 443 -12.67 -22.64 12.81
C THR A 443 -14.15 -22.38 13.14
N GLY A 444 -15.00 -22.14 12.14
CA GLY A 444 -16.36 -21.66 12.34
C GLY A 444 -16.48 -20.17 12.72
N ILE A 445 -15.36 -19.47 12.94
CA ILE A 445 -15.32 -18.05 13.28
C ILE A 445 -15.67 -17.23 12.04
N SER A 446 -16.58 -16.28 12.18
CA SER A 446 -16.97 -15.38 11.09
C SER A 446 -17.30 -13.99 11.59
N TRP A 447 -17.07 -12.98 10.72
CA TRP A 447 -17.38 -11.57 11.00
C TRP A 447 -17.80 -10.85 9.72
N ASP A 448 -18.38 -9.68 9.89
CA ASP A 448 -18.73 -8.79 8.79
C ASP A 448 -17.67 -7.69 8.65
N GLN A 449 -16.98 -7.68 7.50
CA GLN A 449 -15.94 -6.71 7.18
C GLN A 449 -16.56 -5.58 6.35
N PRO A 450 -16.44 -4.31 6.75
CA PRO A 450 -16.84 -3.19 5.92
C PRO A 450 -15.93 -3.13 4.68
N VAL A 451 -16.53 -2.99 3.48
CA VAL A 451 -15.77 -3.04 2.21
C VAL A 451 -15.93 -1.78 1.36
N LYS A 452 -17.04 -1.07 1.46
CA LYS A 452 -17.28 0.15 0.72
C LYS A 452 -18.30 1.06 1.42
N ILE A 453 -18.08 2.38 1.35
CA ILE A 453 -19.04 3.42 1.71
C ILE A 453 -19.55 4.02 0.42
N LEU A 454 -20.84 3.89 0.16
CA LEU A 454 -21.50 4.46 -1.01
C LEU A 454 -21.99 5.88 -0.73
N PRO A 455 -22.19 6.70 -1.76
CA PRO A 455 -22.89 7.99 -1.62
C PRO A 455 -24.27 7.83 -0.98
N ILE A 456 -24.64 8.81 -0.17
CA ILE A 456 -25.96 8.87 0.51
C ILE A 456 -27.07 9.05 -0.52
N ASP A 457 -26.82 9.83 -1.57
CA ASP A 457 -27.77 9.98 -2.68
C ASP A 457 -27.85 8.66 -3.49
N PRO A 458 -29.03 8.01 -3.55
CA PRO A 458 -29.18 6.72 -4.23
C PRO A 458 -28.94 6.80 -5.73
N ILE A 459 -29.16 7.95 -6.36
CA ILE A 459 -28.90 8.14 -7.80
C ILE A 459 -27.39 8.13 -8.06
N VAL A 460 -26.62 8.80 -7.20
CA VAL A 460 -25.16 8.80 -7.28
C VAL A 460 -24.62 7.42 -6.95
N ALA A 461 -25.13 6.76 -5.92
CA ALA A 461 -24.73 5.41 -5.51
C ALA A 461 -24.92 4.40 -6.66
N ASP A 462 -26.09 4.42 -7.34
CA ASP A 462 -26.34 3.54 -8.48
C ASP A 462 -25.40 3.85 -9.66
N ALA A 463 -25.14 5.13 -9.94
CA ALA A 463 -24.19 5.51 -10.98
C ALA A 463 -22.78 4.96 -10.70
N ILE A 464 -22.30 5.08 -9.47
CA ILE A 464 -21.00 4.55 -9.04
C ILE A 464 -20.93 3.03 -9.17
N LEU A 465 -21.97 2.32 -8.72
CA LEU A 465 -22.04 0.86 -8.84
C LEU A 465 -22.14 0.39 -10.31
N ARG A 466 -22.73 1.19 -11.21
CA ARG A 466 -22.71 0.88 -12.64
C ARG A 466 -21.31 0.99 -13.23
N ILE A 467 -20.52 1.99 -12.84
CA ILE A 467 -19.10 2.12 -13.25
C ILE A 467 -18.32 0.88 -12.80
N GLU A 468 -18.41 0.50 -11.51
CA GLU A 468 -17.74 -0.66 -10.95
C GLU A 468 -18.08 -1.94 -11.73
N ARG A 469 -19.37 -2.27 -11.85
CA ARG A 469 -19.84 -3.46 -12.58
C ARG A 469 -19.38 -3.50 -14.02
N ARG A 470 -19.37 -2.36 -14.71
CA ARG A 470 -18.89 -2.27 -16.09
C ARG A 470 -17.39 -2.53 -16.18
N PHE A 471 -16.60 -1.95 -15.27
CA PHE A 471 -15.17 -2.18 -15.20
C PHE A 471 -14.84 -3.66 -14.95
N GLU A 472 -15.48 -4.27 -13.95
CA GLU A 472 -15.32 -5.70 -13.62
C GLU A 472 -15.72 -6.61 -14.79
N SER A 473 -16.85 -6.31 -15.45
CA SER A 473 -17.29 -7.06 -16.64
C SER A 473 -16.26 -7.01 -17.78
N MET A 474 -15.65 -5.85 -18.01
CA MET A 474 -14.60 -5.73 -19.03
C MET A 474 -13.34 -6.51 -18.67
N LEU A 475 -12.95 -6.47 -17.38
CA LEU A 475 -11.81 -7.24 -16.91
C LEU A 475 -12.04 -8.74 -17.06
N ALA A 476 -13.21 -9.25 -16.66
CA ALA A 476 -13.58 -10.65 -16.81
C ALA A 476 -13.50 -11.13 -18.26
N ARG A 477 -13.94 -10.30 -19.22
CA ARG A 477 -13.86 -10.63 -20.66
C ARG A 477 -12.45 -10.65 -21.21
N LEU A 478 -11.54 -9.89 -20.62
CA LEU A 478 -10.14 -9.89 -21.04
C LEU A 478 -9.41 -11.14 -20.54
N GLU A 479 -10.05 -12.04 -19.76
CA GLU A 479 -9.45 -13.22 -19.14
C GLU A 479 -8.10 -12.91 -18.48
N LYS A 480 -7.91 -11.64 -18.07
CA LYS A 480 -6.68 -11.12 -17.51
C LYS A 480 -6.98 -10.41 -16.21
N GLN A 481 -6.17 -10.71 -15.25
CA GLN A 481 -6.14 -9.98 -14.01
C GLN A 481 -5.67 -8.54 -14.28
N VAL A 482 -6.26 -7.58 -13.56
CA VAL A 482 -5.98 -6.13 -13.74
C VAL A 482 -4.48 -5.83 -13.71
N ALA A 483 -3.75 -6.55 -12.87
CA ALA A 483 -2.33 -6.38 -12.69
C ALA A 483 -1.49 -6.66 -13.93
N HIS A 484 -1.96 -7.55 -14.81
CA HIS A 484 -1.23 -7.90 -16.04
C HIS A 484 -1.34 -6.84 -17.14
N LEU A 485 -2.23 -5.86 -16.96
CA LEU A 485 -2.39 -4.77 -17.91
C LEU A 485 -1.39 -3.64 -17.59
N PRO A 486 -0.77 -3.02 -18.60
CA PRO A 486 -0.02 -1.77 -18.39
C PRO A 486 -0.86 -0.71 -17.70
N SER A 487 -0.25 0.12 -16.86
CA SER A 487 -0.95 1.18 -16.10
C SER A 487 -1.80 2.08 -17.01
N ARG A 488 -1.25 2.48 -18.15
CA ARG A 488 -1.98 3.25 -19.18
C ARG A 488 -3.26 2.56 -19.65
N VAL A 489 -3.21 1.23 -19.85
CA VAL A 489 -4.39 0.45 -20.30
C VAL A 489 -5.45 0.39 -19.20
N ARG A 490 -5.04 0.24 -17.95
CA ARG A 490 -5.98 0.28 -16.80
C ARG A 490 -6.66 1.64 -16.69
N SER A 491 -5.91 2.72 -16.86
CA SER A 491 -6.44 4.08 -16.88
C SER A 491 -7.51 4.25 -17.97
N LEU A 492 -7.22 3.75 -19.18
CA LEU A 492 -8.17 3.77 -20.30
C LEU A 492 -9.45 2.95 -20.01
N LEU A 493 -9.31 1.79 -19.36
CA LEU A 493 -10.46 0.96 -18.97
C LEU A 493 -11.36 1.66 -17.95
N TRP A 494 -10.79 2.35 -16.97
CA TRP A 494 -11.56 3.12 -15.99
C TRP A 494 -12.35 4.24 -16.65
N ILE A 495 -11.71 5.02 -17.52
CA ILE A 495 -12.39 6.09 -18.26
C ILE A 495 -13.48 5.50 -19.15
N PHE A 496 -13.22 4.44 -19.89
CA PHE A 496 -14.21 3.75 -20.71
C PHE A 496 -15.44 3.28 -19.92
N SER A 497 -15.22 2.72 -18.71
CA SER A 497 -16.30 2.30 -17.83
C SER A 497 -17.19 3.45 -17.40
N SER A 498 -16.64 4.65 -17.34
CA SER A 498 -17.29 5.87 -16.86
C SER A 498 -18.00 6.68 -17.96
N LEU A 499 -17.77 6.36 -19.23
CA LEU A 499 -18.33 7.09 -20.38
C LEU A 499 -19.86 7.29 -20.34
N PRO A 500 -20.69 6.32 -19.91
CA PRO A 500 -22.14 6.51 -19.85
C PRO A 500 -22.57 7.68 -18.96
N ILE A 501 -21.82 7.95 -17.87
CA ILE A 501 -22.10 9.08 -16.98
C ILE A 501 -21.63 10.39 -17.58
N MET A 502 -20.54 10.38 -18.34
CA MET A 502 -20.01 11.55 -19.04
C MET A 502 -20.86 11.96 -20.25
N GLY A 503 -21.39 10.98 -20.99
CA GLY A 503 -22.13 11.18 -22.25
C GLY A 503 -23.49 11.86 -22.07
N GLU A 504 -24.14 11.75 -20.93
CA GLU A 504 -25.41 12.42 -20.65
C GLU A 504 -25.31 13.95 -20.62
N ARG A 505 -24.11 14.55 -20.69
CA ARG A 505 -23.84 15.99 -20.66
C ARG A 505 -23.07 16.56 -21.85
N GLY A 506 -22.99 15.89 -22.95
CA GLY A 506 -22.88 16.50 -24.29
C GLY A 506 -21.54 17.07 -24.77
N GLN A 507 -20.41 16.99 -24.07
CA GLN A 507 -19.19 17.68 -24.54
C GLN A 507 -18.03 16.76 -24.98
N ALA A 508 -18.18 15.46 -24.91
CA ALA A 508 -17.04 14.54 -24.99
C ALA A 508 -17.01 13.59 -26.19
N ILE A 509 -17.91 13.69 -27.17
CA ILE A 509 -18.04 12.67 -28.23
C ILE A 509 -16.81 12.65 -29.16
N ALA A 510 -16.27 13.80 -29.56
CA ALA A 510 -15.09 13.86 -30.41
C ALA A 510 -13.81 13.40 -29.67
N ASP A 511 -13.69 13.81 -28.41
CA ASP A 511 -12.55 13.46 -27.53
C ASP A 511 -12.57 11.99 -27.11
N GLN A 512 -13.74 11.37 -27.02
CA GLN A 512 -13.92 9.94 -26.77
C GLN A 512 -13.32 9.07 -27.88
N GLY A 513 -13.38 9.55 -29.13
CA GLY A 513 -12.88 8.81 -30.30
C GLY A 513 -11.39 8.48 -30.21
N GLU A 514 -10.56 9.40 -29.72
CA GLU A 514 -9.11 9.18 -29.59
C GLU A 514 -8.78 8.14 -28.53
N VAL A 515 -9.39 8.24 -27.33
CA VAL A 515 -9.17 7.27 -26.25
C VAL A 515 -9.73 5.91 -26.66
N MET A 516 -10.86 5.87 -27.34
CA MET A 516 -11.42 4.65 -27.88
C MET A 516 -10.50 4.03 -28.92
N ALA A 517 -9.92 4.82 -29.82
CA ALA A 517 -8.96 4.36 -30.81
C ALA A 517 -7.69 3.78 -30.15
N GLU A 518 -7.15 4.47 -29.13
CA GLU A 518 -6.00 3.96 -28.36
C GLU A 518 -6.36 2.65 -27.62
N LEU A 519 -7.52 2.60 -26.96
CA LEU A 519 -7.99 1.41 -26.26
C LEU A 519 -8.14 0.21 -27.21
N TYR A 520 -8.74 0.44 -28.39
CA TYR A 520 -8.92 -0.62 -29.40
C TYR A 520 -7.63 -1.07 -30.04
N ALA A 521 -6.69 -0.16 -30.25
CA ALA A 521 -5.38 -0.52 -30.74
C ALA A 521 -4.66 -1.45 -29.77
N ARG A 522 -4.86 -1.23 -28.47
CA ARG A 522 -4.24 -2.02 -27.38
C ARG A 522 -5.04 -3.25 -26.99
N LEU A 523 -6.37 -3.20 -27.08
CA LEU A 523 -7.30 -4.25 -26.66
C LEU A 523 -8.37 -4.50 -27.74
N PRO A 524 -8.03 -5.17 -28.85
CA PRO A 524 -8.99 -5.42 -29.95
C PRO A 524 -10.26 -6.18 -29.53
N ALA A 525 -10.19 -6.98 -28.45
CA ALA A 525 -11.34 -7.73 -27.91
C ALA A 525 -12.49 -6.84 -27.39
N LEU A 526 -12.24 -5.54 -27.15
CA LEU A 526 -13.27 -4.58 -26.71
C LEU A 526 -13.98 -3.84 -27.86
N ARG A 527 -13.57 -4.06 -29.12
CA ARG A 527 -14.17 -3.40 -30.29
C ARG A 527 -15.70 -3.56 -30.43
N PRO A 528 -16.32 -4.73 -30.14
CA PRO A 528 -17.77 -4.89 -30.30
C PRO A 528 -18.61 -3.97 -29.41
N GLU A 529 -18.13 -3.61 -28.24
CA GLU A 529 -18.89 -2.81 -27.25
C GLU A 529 -18.94 -1.34 -27.59
N ALA A 530 -17.95 -0.85 -28.29
CA ALA A 530 -17.98 0.53 -28.74
C ALA A 530 -18.92 0.76 -29.89
N ALA A 531 -19.12 -0.21 -30.77
CA ALA A 531 -20.15 -0.11 -31.81
C ALA A 531 -21.53 -0.01 -31.14
N GLN A 532 -21.78 -0.73 -30.05
CA GLN A 532 -23.02 -0.62 -29.27
C GLN A 532 -23.13 0.73 -28.54
N PHE A 533 -22.03 1.26 -28.00
CA PHE A 533 -22.01 2.56 -27.34
C PHE A 533 -22.19 3.71 -28.33
N ALA A 534 -21.49 3.68 -29.46
CA ALA A 534 -21.66 4.67 -30.54
C ALA A 534 -23.09 4.67 -31.11
N ALA A 535 -23.72 3.50 -31.20
CA ALA A 535 -25.13 3.39 -31.64
C ALA A 535 -26.13 3.87 -30.56
N ALA A 536 -25.79 3.84 -29.29
CA ALA A 536 -26.63 4.32 -28.19
C ALA A 536 -26.48 5.84 -27.92
N THR A 537 -25.40 6.44 -28.42
CA THR A 537 -25.10 7.89 -28.28
C THR A 537 -25.32 8.69 -29.57
N ALA A 538 -25.59 8.05 -30.68
CA ALA A 538 -26.07 8.65 -31.96
C ALA A 538 -27.60 8.72 -31.97
#